data_6cc2d33e53b9a10959ca570405d4929c
#
_entry.id   6cc2d33e53b9a10959ca570405d4929c
#
_cell.length_a   1.000
_cell.length_b   1.000
_cell.length_c   1.000
_cell.angle_alpha   90.00
_cell.angle_beta   90.00
_cell.angle_gamma   90.00
#
_symmetry.space_group_name_H-M   'P 1'
#
loop_
_entity.id
_entity.type
_entity.pdbx_description
1 polymer ?
#
loop_
_entity_poly.entity_id
_entity_poly.type
_entity_poly.pdbx_seq_one_letter_code
_entity_poly.pdbx_strand_id
1 'polypeptide(L)'
;MDEPTAGLDPKERMRFRNLIAELAKDKIVILSTHIVSDIDYIADDILMMKGGCLILNCPTEEAIHSMDGKVWECRLHQAQIDKMSERFRIVNLHHEAGNEVSLRIVSDTQPISGAVNVVPTLDDIYLYHFEDEEVRRDER
;
A
#
# COMPACT_ATOMS: atom_id res chain seq x y z
N MET A 1 -17.12 8.40 9.29
CA MET A 1 -17.71 7.60 8.18
C MET A 1 -16.93 6.31 8.04
N ASP A 2 -17.63 5.21 7.97
CA ASP A 2 -17.06 3.87 7.89
C ASP A 2 -17.30 3.28 6.50
N GLU A 3 -16.21 2.94 5.79
CA GLU A 3 -16.22 2.37 4.43
C GLU A 3 -17.16 3.11 3.46
N PRO A 4 -17.09 4.45 3.36
CA PRO A 4 -18.12 5.22 2.65
C PRO A 4 -18.09 5.03 1.14
N THR A 5 -17.00 4.51 0.58
CA THR A 5 -16.83 4.30 -0.86
C THR A 5 -17.10 2.87 -1.32
N ALA A 6 -17.43 1.98 -0.39
CA ALA A 6 -17.75 0.60 -0.70
C ALA A 6 -18.93 0.52 -1.68
N GLY A 7 -18.75 -0.20 -2.78
CA GLY A 7 -19.77 -0.36 -3.82
C GLY A 7 -19.92 0.79 -4.81
N LEU A 8 -19.13 1.84 -4.69
CA LEU A 8 -19.12 2.94 -5.67
C LEU A 8 -18.25 2.61 -6.88
N ASP A 9 -18.66 3.06 -8.07
CA ASP A 9 -17.81 2.99 -9.24
C ASP A 9 -16.67 4.04 -9.20
N PRO A 10 -15.64 3.96 -10.06
CA PRO A 10 -14.50 4.88 -10.02
C PRO A 10 -14.86 6.36 -10.13
N LYS A 11 -15.88 6.69 -10.92
CA LYS A 11 -16.33 8.07 -11.09
C LYS A 11 -17.03 8.60 -9.85
N GLU A 12 -17.85 7.78 -9.22
CA GLU A 12 -18.52 8.09 -7.96
C GLU A 12 -17.54 8.23 -6.82
N ARG A 13 -16.50 7.38 -6.77
CA ARG A 13 -15.41 7.50 -5.79
C ARG A 13 -14.66 8.82 -5.91
N MET A 14 -14.38 9.25 -7.13
CA MET A 14 -13.73 10.55 -7.36
C MET A 14 -14.59 11.71 -6.90
N ARG A 15 -15.88 11.68 -7.18
CA ARG A 15 -16.83 12.70 -6.69
C ARG A 15 -16.89 12.72 -5.18
N PHE A 16 -16.93 11.57 -4.55
CA PHE A 16 -16.94 11.43 -3.09
C PHE A 16 -15.67 12.01 -2.47
N ARG A 17 -14.49 11.67 -3.01
CA ARG A 17 -13.22 12.23 -2.54
C ARG A 17 -13.18 13.74 -2.62
N ASN A 18 -13.65 14.31 -3.72
CA ASN A 18 -13.73 15.77 -3.88
C ASN A 18 -14.68 16.42 -2.87
N LEU A 19 -15.81 15.77 -2.60
CA LEU A 19 -16.75 16.24 -1.58
C LEU A 19 -16.13 16.23 -0.18
N ILE A 20 -15.44 15.17 0.19
CA ILE A 20 -14.74 15.07 1.48
C ILE A 20 -13.65 16.12 1.61
N ALA A 21 -12.86 16.33 0.57
CA ALA A 21 -11.83 17.36 0.56
C ALA A 21 -12.41 18.76 0.76
N GLU A 22 -13.57 19.04 0.18
CA GLU A 22 -14.28 20.31 0.37
C GLU A 22 -14.80 20.46 1.80
N LEU A 23 -15.41 19.42 2.36
CA LEU A 23 -15.89 19.43 3.74
C LEU A 23 -14.77 19.60 4.77
N ALA A 24 -13.61 19.04 4.48
CA ALA A 24 -12.45 19.08 5.37
C ALA A 24 -11.82 20.48 5.50
N LYS A 25 -12.16 21.42 4.64
CA LYS A 25 -11.71 22.81 4.77
C LYS A 25 -12.20 23.50 6.04
N ASP A 26 -13.41 23.16 6.48
CA ASP A 26 -14.07 23.78 7.62
C ASP A 26 -14.38 22.80 8.77
N LYS A 27 -14.14 21.52 8.58
CA LYS A 27 -14.53 20.46 9.51
C LYS A 27 -13.44 19.42 9.68
N ILE A 28 -13.45 18.75 10.82
CA ILE A 28 -12.67 17.55 11.03
C ILE A 28 -13.48 16.38 10.46
N VAL A 29 -12.89 15.66 9.51
CA VAL A 29 -13.50 14.49 8.90
C VAL A 29 -12.70 13.25 9.31
N ILE A 30 -13.36 12.28 9.92
CA ILE A 30 -12.78 10.98 10.24
C ILE A 30 -13.41 9.94 9.32
N LEU A 31 -12.55 9.23 8.60
CA LEU A 31 -12.94 8.24 7.62
C LEU A 31 -12.22 6.93 7.88
N SER A 32 -12.97 5.83 7.96
CA SER A 32 -12.46 4.48 8.14
C SER A 32 -12.63 3.70 6.84
N THR A 33 -11.55 3.14 6.34
CA THR A 33 -11.55 2.34 5.11
C THR A 33 -10.33 1.41 5.06
N HIS A 34 -10.45 0.32 4.32
CA HIS A 34 -9.32 -0.52 3.91
C HIS A 34 -8.88 -0.23 2.47
N ILE A 35 -9.56 0.67 1.78
CA ILE A 35 -9.27 1.06 0.39
C ILE A 35 -8.31 2.25 0.41
N VAL A 36 -7.02 1.95 0.34
CA VAL A 36 -5.94 2.95 0.48
C VAL A 36 -6.03 4.04 -0.60
N SER A 37 -6.39 3.68 -1.82
CA SER A 37 -6.55 4.64 -2.92
C SER A 37 -7.60 5.72 -2.67
N ASP A 38 -8.51 5.51 -1.74
CA ASP A 38 -9.53 6.51 -1.40
C ASP A 38 -8.98 7.62 -0.51
N ILE A 39 -7.92 7.35 0.24
CA ILE A 39 -7.35 8.29 1.20
C ILE A 39 -6.03 8.92 0.76
N ASP A 40 -5.34 8.34 -0.22
CA ASP A 40 -4.03 8.81 -0.71
C ASP A 40 -3.98 10.31 -1.01
N TYR A 41 -5.06 10.86 -1.51
CA TYR A 41 -5.12 12.25 -1.97
C TYR A 41 -5.82 13.21 -1.01
N ILE A 42 -6.49 12.69 0.03
CA ILE A 42 -7.35 13.50 0.89
C ILE A 42 -6.99 13.46 2.36
N ALA A 43 -6.25 12.44 2.81
CA ALA A 43 -5.89 12.30 4.20
C ALA A 43 -4.63 13.11 4.55
N ASP A 44 -4.76 14.04 5.49
CA ASP A 44 -3.62 14.77 6.06
C ASP A 44 -2.89 13.91 7.10
N ASP A 45 -3.66 13.21 7.92
CA ASP A 45 -3.16 12.31 8.96
C ASP A 45 -3.75 10.92 8.76
N ILE A 46 -2.95 9.91 9.07
CA ILE A 46 -3.37 8.51 9.03
C ILE A 46 -3.22 7.83 10.39
N LEU A 47 -4.20 6.98 10.66
CA LEU A 47 -4.21 6.06 11.78
C LEU A 47 -4.30 4.65 11.20
N MET A 48 -3.32 3.82 11.46
CA MET A 48 -3.33 2.43 10.99
C MET A 48 -3.54 1.49 12.17
N MET A 49 -4.57 0.66 12.09
CA MET A 49 -4.93 -0.28 13.13
C MET A 49 -4.76 -1.72 12.66
N LYS A 50 -4.20 -2.56 13.52
CA LYS A 50 -4.04 -3.99 13.27
C LYS A 50 -4.27 -4.77 14.56
N GLY A 51 -5.14 -5.78 14.49
CA GLY A 51 -5.43 -6.63 15.65
C GLY A 51 -5.94 -5.85 16.87
N GLY A 52 -6.72 -4.79 16.66
CA GLY A 52 -7.22 -3.93 17.73
C GLY A 52 -6.20 -2.95 18.31
N CYS A 53 -4.98 -2.92 17.76
CA CYS A 53 -3.93 -2.01 18.20
C CYS A 53 -3.64 -0.95 17.14
N LEU A 54 -3.35 0.26 17.59
CA LEU A 54 -2.87 1.35 16.75
C LEU A 54 -1.37 1.14 16.48
N ILE A 55 -1.01 0.89 15.21
CA ILE A 55 0.37 0.64 14.80
C ILE A 55 1.03 1.84 14.15
N LEU A 56 0.27 2.80 13.66
CA LEU A 56 0.76 4.03 13.05
C LEU A 56 -0.22 5.18 13.34
N ASN A 57 0.34 6.32 13.71
CA ASN A 57 -0.40 7.56 13.92
C ASN A 57 0.53 8.73 13.58
N CYS A 58 0.44 9.25 12.38
CA CYS A 58 1.28 10.34 11.91
C CYS A 58 0.69 11.02 10.67
N PRO A 59 1.21 12.20 10.28
CA PRO A 59 0.90 12.79 9.00
C PRO A 59 1.19 11.82 7.84
N THR A 60 0.36 11.88 6.81
CA THR A 60 0.47 10.99 5.64
C THR A 60 1.85 11.07 4.99
N GLU A 61 2.39 12.28 4.82
CA GLU A 61 3.74 12.47 4.26
C GLU A 61 4.83 11.82 5.09
N GLU A 62 4.75 11.93 6.40
CA GLU A 62 5.72 11.30 7.32
C GLU A 62 5.68 9.77 7.21
N ALA A 63 4.49 9.20 7.11
CA ALA A 63 4.33 7.76 6.90
C ALA A 63 4.99 7.30 5.60
N ILE A 64 4.77 8.02 4.51
CA ILE A 64 5.37 7.71 3.20
C ILE A 64 6.89 7.84 3.26
N HIS A 65 7.41 8.93 3.80
CA HIS A 65 8.85 9.18 3.93
C HIS A 65 9.57 8.17 4.85
N SER A 66 8.87 7.56 5.78
CA SER A 66 9.45 6.51 6.63
C SER A 66 9.95 5.30 5.83
N MET A 67 9.46 5.14 4.61
CA MET A 67 9.83 4.05 3.70
C MET A 67 10.81 4.49 2.60
N ASP A 68 11.30 5.71 2.63
CA ASP A 68 12.24 6.23 1.62
C ASP A 68 13.49 5.36 1.54
N GLY A 69 13.89 5.03 0.30
CA GLY A 69 15.03 4.17 0.04
C GLY A 69 14.81 2.68 0.28
N LYS A 70 13.62 2.27 0.72
CA LYS A 70 13.31 0.88 1.07
C LYS A 70 12.42 0.16 0.08
N VAL A 71 11.85 0.86 -0.87
CA VAL A 71 10.93 0.27 -1.87
C VAL A 71 11.65 0.14 -3.21
N TRP A 72 11.61 -1.06 -3.76
CA TRP A 72 12.32 -1.44 -4.98
C TRP A 72 11.38 -2.08 -5.98
N GLU A 73 11.61 -1.79 -7.25
CA GLU A 73 10.97 -2.50 -8.35
C GLU A 73 12.02 -3.29 -9.13
N CYS A 74 11.67 -4.52 -9.48
CA CYS A 74 12.49 -5.38 -10.32
C CYS A 74 11.64 -6.26 -11.22
N ARG A 75 12.23 -6.65 -12.34
CA ARG A 75 11.65 -7.63 -13.26
C ARG A 75 12.46 -8.90 -13.22
N LEU A 76 11.77 -10.02 -13.14
CA LEU A 76 12.37 -11.35 -13.19
C LEU A 76 11.49 -12.33 -13.94
N HIS A 77 12.08 -13.50 -14.20
CA HIS A 77 11.34 -14.64 -14.70
C HIS A 77 10.44 -15.22 -13.61
N GLN A 78 9.23 -15.65 -13.98
CA GLN A 78 8.26 -16.23 -13.07
C GLN A 78 8.82 -17.36 -12.19
N ALA A 79 9.76 -18.15 -12.71
CA ALA A 79 10.42 -19.23 -11.97
C ALA A 79 11.24 -18.75 -10.75
N GLN A 80 11.58 -17.46 -10.67
CA GLN A 80 12.38 -16.89 -9.59
C GLN A 80 11.54 -16.32 -8.45
N ILE A 81 10.22 -16.26 -8.58
CA ILE A 81 9.32 -15.66 -7.59
C ILE A 81 9.45 -16.32 -6.22
N ASP A 82 9.46 -17.66 -6.18
CA ASP A 82 9.49 -18.41 -4.93
C ASP A 82 10.76 -18.11 -4.12
N LYS A 83 11.92 -18.05 -4.79
CA LYS A 83 13.18 -17.68 -4.15
C LYS A 83 13.17 -16.26 -3.63
N MET A 84 12.55 -15.35 -4.36
CA MET A 84 12.45 -13.94 -3.95
C MET A 84 11.49 -13.79 -2.76
N SER A 85 10.38 -14.49 -2.75
CA SER A 85 9.40 -14.45 -1.65
C SER A 85 9.93 -15.04 -0.35
N GLU A 86 10.86 -16.01 -0.42
CA GLU A 86 11.52 -16.55 0.76
C GLU A 86 12.53 -15.58 1.39
N ARG A 87 13.14 -14.71 0.60
CA ARG A 87 14.22 -13.82 1.03
C ARG A 87 13.79 -12.39 1.29
N PHE A 88 12.76 -11.92 0.59
CA PHE A 88 12.34 -10.52 0.60
C PHE A 88 10.83 -10.40 0.79
N ARG A 89 10.42 -9.27 1.31
CA ARG A 89 9.01 -8.93 1.45
C ARG A 89 8.48 -8.32 0.16
N ILE A 90 7.70 -9.12 -0.58
CA ILE A 90 7.05 -8.68 -1.81
C ILE A 90 5.71 -8.04 -1.44
N VAL A 91 5.54 -6.77 -1.77
CA VAL A 91 4.30 -6.03 -1.49
C VAL A 91 3.37 -5.97 -2.69
N ASN A 92 3.89 -6.18 -3.90
CA ASN A 92 3.08 -6.27 -5.10
C ASN A 92 3.76 -7.11 -6.18
N LEU A 93 2.95 -7.80 -6.97
CA LEU A 93 3.39 -8.63 -8.09
C LEU A 93 2.50 -8.38 -9.29
N HIS A 94 3.12 -8.14 -10.44
CA HIS A 94 2.43 -7.91 -11.69
C HIS A 94 2.95 -8.83 -12.78
N HIS A 95 2.05 -9.56 -13.42
CA HIS A 95 2.43 -10.42 -14.53
C HIS A 95 2.61 -9.60 -15.80
N GLU A 96 3.75 -9.74 -16.42
CA GLU A 96 4.10 -9.12 -17.68
C GLU A 96 3.99 -10.14 -18.83
N ALA A 97 4.24 -9.71 -20.06
CA ALA A 97 4.28 -10.62 -21.19
C ALA A 97 5.49 -11.57 -21.13
N GLY A 98 5.34 -12.79 -21.62
CA GLY A 98 6.46 -13.72 -21.82
C GLY A 98 7.03 -14.35 -20.55
N ASN A 99 6.20 -14.74 -19.58
CA ASN A 99 6.61 -15.35 -18.30
C ASN A 99 7.49 -14.44 -17.43
N GLU A 100 7.50 -13.16 -17.66
CA GLU A 100 8.12 -12.17 -16.80
C GLU A 100 7.14 -11.63 -15.76
N VAL A 101 7.68 -11.26 -14.61
CA VAL A 101 6.92 -10.59 -13.54
C VAL A 101 7.65 -9.36 -13.08
N SER A 102 6.89 -8.34 -12.77
CA SER A 102 7.35 -7.13 -12.09
C SER A 102 7.01 -7.24 -10.61
N LEU A 103 8.02 -7.11 -9.76
CA LEU A 103 7.87 -7.17 -8.31
C LEU A 103 8.13 -5.81 -7.69
N ARG A 104 7.33 -5.51 -6.67
CA ARG A 104 7.57 -4.40 -5.77
C ARG A 104 7.95 -4.97 -4.40
N ILE A 105 9.14 -4.63 -3.93
CA ILE A 105 9.77 -5.25 -2.77
C ILE A 105 10.14 -4.19 -1.74
N VAL A 106 9.92 -4.49 -0.46
CA VAL A 106 10.45 -3.70 0.64
C VAL A 106 11.72 -4.34 1.17
N SER A 107 12.83 -3.61 1.09
CA SER A 107 14.14 -4.06 1.57
C SER A 107 15.02 -2.86 1.92
N ASP A 108 15.81 -2.99 2.98
CA ASP A 108 16.77 -1.97 3.38
C ASP A 108 17.93 -1.82 2.39
N THR A 109 18.20 -2.88 1.62
CA THR A 109 19.25 -2.93 0.62
C THR A 109 18.70 -3.34 -0.73
N GLN A 110 19.44 -3.05 -1.81
CA GLN A 110 19.08 -3.50 -3.15
C GLN A 110 18.88 -5.03 -3.17
N PRO A 111 17.67 -5.53 -3.48
CA PRO A 111 17.37 -6.96 -3.38
C PRO A 111 18.10 -7.80 -4.43
N ILE A 112 18.19 -7.30 -5.65
CA ILE A 112 18.94 -7.93 -6.75
C ILE A 112 19.59 -6.87 -7.62
N SER A 113 20.58 -7.29 -8.41
CA SER A 113 21.17 -6.44 -9.45
C SER A 113 20.09 -6.03 -10.47
N GLY A 114 20.02 -4.76 -10.77
CA GLY A 114 19.02 -4.20 -11.69
C GLY A 114 17.71 -3.76 -11.02
N ALA A 115 17.51 -4.01 -9.73
CA ALA A 115 16.40 -3.44 -9.00
C ALA A 115 16.54 -1.92 -8.89
N VAL A 116 15.44 -1.21 -9.11
CA VAL A 116 15.38 0.25 -9.09
C VAL A 116 14.66 0.72 -7.84
N ASN A 117 15.27 1.64 -7.11
CA ASN A 117 14.61 2.27 -5.97
C ASN A 117 13.52 3.21 -6.46
N VAL A 118 12.35 3.10 -5.88
CA VAL A 118 11.15 3.86 -6.28
C VAL A 118 10.57 4.63 -5.10
N VAL A 119 9.76 5.64 -5.41
CA VAL A 119 9.08 6.44 -4.39
C VAL A 119 8.04 5.58 -3.68
N PRO A 120 8.04 5.53 -2.33
CA PRO A 120 7.04 4.80 -1.57
C PRO A 120 5.64 5.39 -1.75
N THR A 121 4.62 4.54 -1.55
CA THR A 121 3.21 4.92 -1.53
C THR A 121 2.55 4.43 -0.25
N LEU A 122 1.35 4.93 0.05
CA LEU A 122 0.56 4.39 1.17
C LEU A 122 0.21 2.92 0.99
N ASP A 123 0.00 2.47 -0.25
CA ASP A 123 -0.20 1.05 -0.55
C ASP A 123 0.98 0.18 -0.08
N ASP A 124 2.20 0.64 -0.28
CA ASP A 124 3.40 -0.08 0.17
C ASP A 124 3.40 -0.26 1.69
N ILE A 125 3.04 0.80 2.42
CA ILE A 125 2.98 0.77 3.88
C ILE A 125 1.86 -0.17 4.35
N TYR A 126 0.69 -0.07 3.74
CA TYR A 126 -0.44 -0.92 4.07
C TYR A 126 -0.11 -2.40 3.83
N LEU A 127 0.36 -2.75 2.66
CA LEU A 127 0.71 -4.13 2.29
C LEU A 127 1.87 -4.65 3.14
N TYR A 128 2.85 -3.82 3.44
CA TYR A 128 3.94 -4.17 4.34
C TYR A 128 3.46 -4.62 5.73
N HIS A 129 2.44 -3.96 6.28
CA HIS A 129 1.91 -4.27 7.61
C HIS A 129 0.86 -5.38 7.63
N PHE A 130 0.13 -5.60 6.53
CA PHE A 130 -1.04 -6.49 6.50
C PHE A 130 -0.89 -7.78 5.68
N GLU A 131 0.13 -7.92 4.86
CA GLU A 131 0.34 -9.09 3.99
C GLU A 131 0.48 -10.42 4.77
N ASP A 132 1.01 -10.39 5.98
CA ASP A 132 1.20 -11.59 6.81
C ASP A 132 -0.13 -12.27 7.23
N GLU A 133 -1.26 -11.59 7.13
CA GLU A 133 -2.54 -12.16 7.55
C GLU A 133 -3.19 -13.03 6.45
N GLU A 134 -2.94 -12.74 5.18
CA GLU A 134 -3.47 -13.53 4.08
C GLU A 134 -2.73 -14.86 3.93
N VAL A 135 -1.42 -14.86 4.04
CA VAL A 135 -0.61 -16.08 3.98
C VAL A 135 -0.96 -17.05 5.10
N ARG A 136 -1.23 -16.55 6.30
CA ARG A 136 -1.61 -17.39 7.45
C ARG A 136 -3.03 -17.95 7.38
N ARG A 137 -3.92 -17.36 6.58
CA ARG A 137 -5.28 -17.89 6.38
C ARG A 137 -5.31 -19.07 5.41
N ASP A 138 -4.43 -19.08 4.41
CA ASP A 138 -4.34 -20.17 3.44
C ASP A 138 -3.62 -21.40 4.00
N GLU A 139 -2.83 -21.28 5.06
CA GLU A 139 -2.17 -22.40 5.75
C GLU A 139 -3.04 -23.06 6.83
N ARG A 140 -4.24 -22.61 7.04
CA ARG A 140 -5.22 -23.21 7.95
C ARG A 140 -6.36 -23.86 7.17
#